data_9ca2df747db74711680d5d05d529aa32
#
_entry.id   9ca2df747db74711680d5d05d529aa32
#
_cell.length_a   1.000
_cell.length_b   1.000
_cell.length_c   1.000
_cell.angle_alpha   90.00
_cell.angle_beta   90.00
_cell.angle_gamma   90.00
#
_symmetry.space_group_name_H-M   'P 1'
#
loop_
_entity.id
_entity.type
_entity.pdbx_description
1 polymer ?
#
loop_
_entity_poly.entity_id
_entity_poly.type
_entity_poly.pdbx_seq_one_letter_code
_entity_poly.pdbx_strand_id
1 'polypeptide(L)'
;MKFTQEHEEIRRNLKRFIDNEINPHVDEWEAAEQFPAHEVFKKLGDLGMLGLTKPEAYGGAGLDYSYAMVMAETLGHIQCGGVPMAIGVQTDMATPALARFGSDELRKEFLAPAITGDYVACIGVSEPGAGSDVASIKTSARKDGGDYVINGAKMWITNSLQADWMCLLVNTSEGAAHKNKTLICVPMDTKGVTKAKKIRKIGMMSSDTGLIHFDDVRVPQRYRIGE
;
A
#
# COMPACT_ATOMS: atom_id res chain seq x y z
N MET A 1 -23.93 15.92 0.67
CA MET A 1 -23.42 15.02 1.72
C MET A 1 -23.62 15.74 3.04
N LYS A 2 -24.11 15.06 4.08
CA LYS A 2 -24.17 15.59 5.45
C LYS A 2 -23.16 14.82 6.28
N PHE A 3 -22.24 15.52 6.91
CA PHE A 3 -21.37 14.93 7.91
C PHE A 3 -22.15 14.73 9.22
N THR A 4 -21.96 13.57 9.84
CA THR A 4 -22.59 13.19 11.12
C THR A 4 -21.65 13.46 12.28
N GLN A 5 -22.11 13.21 13.50
CA GLN A 5 -21.28 13.33 14.69
C GLN A 5 -20.08 12.36 14.62
N GLU A 6 -20.26 11.15 14.07
CA GLU A 6 -19.18 10.18 13.92
C GLU A 6 -18.07 10.69 12.97
N HIS A 7 -18.40 11.38 11.89
CA HIS A 7 -17.40 12.02 11.01
C HIS A 7 -16.56 13.05 11.79
N GLU A 8 -17.20 13.85 12.63
CA GLU A 8 -16.51 14.84 13.46
C GLU A 8 -15.67 14.20 14.58
N GLU A 9 -16.07 13.04 15.09
CA GLU A 9 -15.28 12.27 16.04
C GLU A 9 -14.00 11.71 15.41
N ILE A 10 -14.10 11.15 14.19
CA ILE A 10 -12.92 10.71 13.42
C ILE A 10 -11.98 11.89 13.19
N ARG A 11 -12.51 13.03 12.72
CA ARG A 11 -11.73 14.26 12.49
C ARG A 11 -10.97 14.68 13.76
N ARG A 12 -11.64 14.77 14.89
CA ARG A 12 -11.03 15.19 16.17
C ARG A 12 -9.96 14.21 16.64
N ASN A 13 -10.26 12.90 16.58
CA ASN A 13 -9.34 11.88 17.04
C ASN A 13 -8.09 11.81 16.16
N LEU A 14 -8.25 11.83 14.83
CA LEU A 14 -7.14 11.82 13.90
C LEU A 14 -6.32 13.11 13.99
N LYS A 15 -6.96 14.28 14.10
CA LYS A 15 -6.23 15.55 14.28
C LYS A 15 -5.39 15.53 15.55
N ARG A 16 -5.95 15.08 16.68
CA ARG A 16 -5.20 14.95 17.94
C ARG A 16 -4.01 13.99 17.80
N PHE A 17 -4.19 12.88 17.09
CA PHE A 17 -3.09 11.96 16.78
C PHE A 17 -2.01 12.64 15.95
N ILE A 18 -2.38 13.37 14.89
CA ILE A 18 -1.44 14.11 14.03
C ILE A 18 -0.64 15.13 14.86
N ASP A 19 -1.32 15.90 15.72
CA ASP A 19 -0.68 16.96 16.51
C ASP A 19 0.29 16.38 17.55
N ASN A 20 0.01 15.19 18.10
CA ASN A 20 0.82 14.60 19.18
C ASN A 20 1.87 13.59 18.70
N GLU A 21 1.56 12.82 17.66
CA GLU A 21 2.36 11.64 17.27
C GLU A 21 3.06 11.78 15.91
N ILE A 22 2.66 12.76 15.09
CA ILE A 22 3.25 12.95 13.75
C ILE A 22 3.99 14.29 13.66
N ASN A 23 3.27 15.41 13.84
CA ASN A 23 3.84 16.75 13.60
C ASN A 23 5.08 17.07 14.43
N PRO A 24 5.24 16.63 15.68
CA PRO A 24 6.46 16.87 16.45
C PRO A 24 7.72 16.22 15.87
N HIS A 25 7.56 15.21 15.00
CA HIS A 25 8.66 14.42 14.42
C HIS A 25 8.95 14.70 12.94
N VAL A 26 8.14 15.54 12.31
CA VAL A 26 8.20 15.76 10.84
C VAL A 26 9.58 16.21 10.37
N ASP A 27 10.19 17.18 11.04
CA ASP A 27 11.50 17.70 10.65
C ASP A 27 12.59 16.64 10.75
N GLU A 28 12.55 15.81 11.80
CA GLU A 28 13.46 14.69 11.98
C GLU A 28 13.30 13.65 10.86
N TRP A 29 12.05 13.26 10.55
CA TRP A 29 11.75 12.28 9.52
C TRP A 29 12.05 12.77 8.10
N GLU A 30 11.81 14.04 7.81
CA GLU A 30 12.20 14.64 6.52
C GLU A 30 13.74 14.67 6.38
N ALA A 31 14.47 14.99 7.44
CA ALA A 31 15.95 14.98 7.44
C ALA A 31 16.52 13.55 7.32
N ALA A 32 15.88 12.56 7.95
CA ALA A 32 16.24 11.14 7.84
C ALA A 32 15.82 10.51 6.50
N GLU A 33 15.05 11.25 5.69
CA GLU A 33 14.43 10.76 4.45
C GLU A 33 13.57 9.49 4.64
N GLN A 34 13.03 9.30 5.84
CA GLN A 34 12.18 8.14 6.18
C GLN A 34 11.50 8.33 7.54
N PHE A 35 10.18 8.09 7.60
CA PHE A 35 9.46 7.97 8.87
C PHE A 35 9.35 6.48 9.26
N PRO A 36 9.15 6.16 10.55
CA PRO A 36 9.01 4.78 11.01
C PRO A 36 7.61 4.23 10.69
N ALA A 37 7.43 3.68 9.47
CA ALA A 37 6.12 3.30 8.97
C ALA A 37 5.40 2.27 9.85
N HIS A 38 6.09 1.23 10.31
CA HIS A 38 5.49 0.20 11.17
C HIS A 38 4.98 0.78 12.50
N GLU A 39 5.72 1.69 13.13
CA GLU A 39 5.31 2.31 14.38
C GLU A 39 4.07 3.21 14.16
N VAL A 40 4.12 4.08 13.16
CA VAL A 40 3.03 5.02 12.87
C VAL A 40 1.78 4.29 12.40
N PHE A 41 1.93 3.27 11.54
CA PHE A 41 0.79 2.50 11.05
C PHE A 41 0.18 1.64 12.15
N LYS A 42 1.00 1.08 13.04
CA LYS A 42 0.48 0.36 14.21
C LYS A 42 -0.41 1.25 15.08
N LYS A 43 0.04 2.46 15.40
CA LYS A 43 -0.75 3.43 16.16
C LYS A 43 -2.03 3.85 15.42
N LEU A 44 -1.99 4.04 14.09
CA LEU A 44 -3.17 4.33 13.27
C LEU A 44 -4.14 3.15 13.18
N GLY A 45 -3.62 1.93 13.12
CA GLY A 45 -4.41 0.70 13.15
C GLY A 45 -5.15 0.53 14.48
N ASP A 46 -4.47 0.76 15.60
CA ASP A 46 -5.07 0.73 16.95
C ASP A 46 -6.17 1.79 17.13
N LEU A 47 -6.12 2.90 16.39
CA LEU A 47 -7.18 3.89 16.30
C LEU A 47 -8.27 3.54 15.27
N GLY A 48 -8.16 2.42 14.54
CA GLY A 48 -9.10 2.00 13.50
C GLY A 48 -9.01 2.81 12.19
N MET A 49 -8.05 3.73 12.05
CA MET A 49 -7.99 4.65 10.91
C MET A 49 -7.61 3.95 9.59
N LEU A 50 -6.81 2.87 9.63
CA LEU A 50 -6.41 2.15 8.43
C LEU A 50 -7.53 1.28 7.83
N GLY A 51 -8.59 1.02 8.60
CA GLY A 51 -9.68 0.11 8.26
C GLY A 51 -11.05 0.77 8.03
N LEU A 52 -11.18 2.10 7.96
CA LEU A 52 -12.47 2.80 7.93
C LEU A 52 -13.45 2.23 6.88
N THR A 53 -13.00 2.01 5.64
CA THR A 53 -13.84 1.50 4.54
C THR A 53 -13.63 0.01 4.25
N LYS A 54 -12.88 -0.69 5.10
CA LYS A 54 -12.58 -2.11 4.90
C LYS A 54 -13.65 -2.99 5.56
N PRO A 55 -13.85 -4.25 5.09
CA PRO A 55 -14.87 -5.12 5.62
C PRO A 55 -14.68 -5.45 7.11
N GLU A 56 -15.76 -5.43 7.88
CA GLU A 56 -15.78 -5.75 9.32
C GLU A 56 -15.22 -7.14 9.63
N ALA A 57 -15.49 -8.12 8.76
CA ALA A 57 -15.03 -9.50 8.90
C ALA A 57 -13.49 -9.63 9.01
N TYR A 58 -12.73 -8.60 8.63
CA TYR A 58 -11.27 -8.58 8.66
C TYR A 58 -10.72 -7.46 9.56
N GLY A 59 -11.56 -6.91 10.44
CA GLY A 59 -11.16 -5.87 11.38
C GLY A 59 -11.38 -4.43 10.88
N GLY A 60 -12.01 -4.24 9.73
CA GLY A 60 -12.40 -2.92 9.24
C GLY A 60 -13.67 -2.40 9.91
N ALA A 61 -14.01 -1.14 9.67
CA ALA A 61 -15.22 -0.52 10.21
C ALA A 61 -16.43 -0.58 9.26
N GLY A 62 -16.25 -1.03 8.00
CA GLY A 62 -17.33 -1.17 7.03
C GLY A 62 -18.02 0.14 6.63
N LEU A 63 -17.41 1.28 6.92
CA LEU A 63 -17.99 2.60 6.69
C LEU A 63 -17.96 2.98 5.21
N ASP A 64 -18.82 3.91 4.81
CA ASP A 64 -18.86 4.42 3.45
C ASP A 64 -17.68 5.36 3.13
N TYR A 65 -17.53 5.74 1.88
CA TYR A 65 -16.40 6.53 1.41
C TYR A 65 -16.35 7.97 1.98
N SER A 66 -17.45 8.50 2.55
CA SER A 66 -17.46 9.81 3.18
C SER A 66 -16.51 9.89 4.39
N TYR A 67 -16.33 8.78 5.09
CA TYR A 67 -15.38 8.68 6.20
C TYR A 67 -13.92 8.69 5.71
N ALA A 68 -13.63 8.04 4.58
CA ALA A 68 -12.31 8.15 3.95
C ALA A 68 -12.01 9.58 3.47
N MET A 69 -13.02 10.31 2.98
CA MET A 69 -12.86 11.73 2.60
C MET A 69 -12.51 12.59 3.83
N VAL A 70 -13.19 12.39 4.96
CA VAL A 70 -12.89 13.10 6.22
C VAL A 70 -11.49 12.76 6.71
N MET A 71 -11.08 11.50 6.61
CA MET A 71 -9.70 11.09 6.93
C MET A 71 -8.70 11.82 6.02
N ALA A 72 -8.88 11.76 4.69
CA ALA A 72 -7.97 12.38 3.73
C ALA A 72 -7.85 13.91 3.94
N GLU A 73 -8.97 14.61 4.19
CA GLU A 73 -8.97 16.03 4.53
C GLU A 73 -8.18 16.30 5.82
N THR A 74 -8.37 15.44 6.84
CA THR A 74 -7.70 15.62 8.13
C THR A 74 -6.20 15.33 8.05
N LEU A 75 -5.77 14.36 7.22
CA LEU A 75 -4.35 14.11 6.95
C LEU A 75 -3.64 15.33 6.36
N GLY A 76 -4.36 16.26 5.73
CA GLY A 76 -3.84 17.54 5.27
C GLY A 76 -3.31 18.47 6.38
N HIS A 77 -3.55 18.16 7.66
CA HIS A 77 -2.93 18.87 8.81
C HIS A 77 -1.52 18.38 9.14
N ILE A 78 -1.04 17.31 8.52
CA ILE A 78 0.34 16.83 8.65
C ILE A 78 1.27 17.82 7.95
N GLN A 79 2.32 18.28 8.66
CA GLN A 79 3.23 19.33 8.20
C GLN A 79 4.31 18.85 7.21
N CYS A 80 4.11 17.69 6.58
CA CYS A 80 4.91 17.18 5.47
C CYS A 80 4.04 16.43 4.47
N GLY A 81 4.53 16.22 3.26
CA GLY A 81 3.80 15.45 2.23
C GLY A 81 4.07 13.95 2.26
N GLY A 82 5.16 13.51 2.88
CA GLY A 82 5.59 12.11 2.83
C GLY A 82 4.70 11.16 3.63
N VAL A 83 4.38 11.51 4.87
CA VAL A 83 3.56 10.67 5.76
C VAL A 83 2.13 10.49 5.25
N PRO A 84 1.37 11.56 4.88
CA PRO A 84 0.03 11.39 4.34
C PRO A 84 0.01 10.60 3.02
N MET A 85 1.03 10.76 2.15
CA MET A 85 1.18 9.95 0.95
C MET A 85 1.35 8.46 1.31
N ALA A 86 2.20 8.14 2.26
CA ALA A 86 2.43 6.76 2.69
C ALA A 86 1.17 6.10 3.28
N ILE A 87 0.40 6.85 4.08
CA ILE A 87 -0.89 6.41 4.62
C ILE A 87 -1.88 6.15 3.48
N GLY A 88 -2.00 7.07 2.51
CA GLY A 88 -2.86 6.90 1.33
C GLY A 88 -2.48 5.69 0.47
N VAL A 89 -1.18 5.37 0.35
CA VAL A 89 -0.76 4.12 -0.32
C VAL A 89 -1.30 2.89 0.40
N GLN A 90 -1.25 2.86 1.73
CA GLN A 90 -1.81 1.77 2.53
C GLN A 90 -3.32 1.64 2.34
N THR A 91 -4.06 2.75 2.56
CA THR A 91 -5.51 2.73 2.70
C THR A 91 -6.25 2.74 1.36
N ASP A 92 -5.75 3.47 0.36
CA ASP A 92 -6.50 3.79 -0.86
C ASP A 92 -5.90 3.18 -2.13
N MET A 93 -4.68 2.65 -2.07
CA MET A 93 -4.00 2.12 -3.26
C MET A 93 -3.67 0.63 -3.16
N ALA A 94 -3.00 0.18 -2.10
CA ALA A 94 -2.52 -1.20 -1.98
C ALA A 94 -3.61 -2.17 -1.52
N THR A 95 -4.47 -1.77 -0.58
CA THR A 95 -5.45 -2.64 0.06
C THR A 95 -6.83 -2.73 -0.62
N PRO A 96 -7.34 -1.75 -1.39
CA PRO A 96 -8.71 -1.78 -1.90
C PRO A 96 -9.04 -2.95 -2.82
N ALA A 97 -8.12 -3.29 -3.74
CA ALA A 97 -8.34 -4.43 -4.64
C ALA A 97 -8.40 -5.75 -3.87
N LEU A 98 -7.51 -5.93 -2.91
CA LEU A 98 -7.51 -7.10 -2.03
C LEU A 98 -8.80 -7.17 -1.19
N ALA A 99 -9.23 -6.04 -0.60
CA ALA A 99 -10.45 -5.97 0.19
C ALA A 99 -11.70 -6.35 -0.63
N ARG A 100 -11.75 -5.95 -1.90
CA ARG A 100 -12.92 -6.16 -2.76
C ARG A 100 -12.93 -7.51 -3.47
N PHE A 101 -11.77 -8.00 -3.92
CA PHE A 101 -11.67 -9.12 -4.84
C PHE A 101 -10.79 -10.27 -4.32
N GLY A 102 -10.12 -10.12 -3.17
CA GLY A 102 -9.31 -11.19 -2.59
C GLY A 102 -10.15 -12.37 -2.11
N SER A 103 -9.56 -13.56 -2.05
CA SER A 103 -10.14 -14.69 -1.35
C SER A 103 -10.16 -14.43 0.16
N ASP A 104 -10.93 -15.23 0.90
CA ASP A 104 -11.00 -15.13 2.37
C ASP A 104 -9.62 -15.36 3.01
N GLU A 105 -8.86 -16.33 2.49
CA GLU A 105 -7.50 -16.62 2.94
C GLU A 105 -6.56 -15.43 2.70
N LEU A 106 -6.60 -14.83 1.50
CA LEU A 106 -5.77 -13.66 1.18
C LEU A 106 -6.09 -12.46 2.07
N ARG A 107 -7.37 -12.23 2.32
CA ARG A 107 -7.78 -11.11 3.20
C ARG A 107 -7.31 -11.34 4.63
N LYS A 108 -7.37 -12.58 5.15
CA LYS A 108 -6.84 -12.92 6.48
C LYS A 108 -5.32 -12.78 6.54
N GLU A 109 -4.63 -13.20 5.48
CA GLU A 109 -3.16 -13.23 5.45
C GLU A 109 -2.54 -11.85 5.27
N PHE A 110 -3.13 -10.97 4.43
CA PHE A 110 -2.54 -9.68 4.05
C PHE A 110 -3.38 -8.46 4.43
N LEU A 111 -4.72 -8.53 4.33
CA LEU A 111 -5.57 -7.39 4.59
C LEU A 111 -5.77 -7.13 6.07
N ALA A 112 -6.08 -8.16 6.85
CA ALA A 112 -6.33 -8.02 8.29
C ALA A 112 -5.10 -7.40 9.00
N PRO A 113 -3.85 -7.90 8.83
CA PRO A 113 -2.69 -7.25 9.44
C PRO A 113 -2.38 -5.85 8.85
N ALA A 114 -2.78 -5.54 7.61
CA ALA A 114 -2.67 -4.19 7.07
C ALA A 114 -3.69 -3.22 7.70
N ILE A 115 -4.87 -3.68 8.07
CA ILE A 115 -5.90 -2.91 8.79
C ILE A 115 -5.45 -2.61 10.23
N THR A 116 -4.86 -3.59 10.91
CA THR A 116 -4.36 -3.43 12.28
C THR A 116 -3.03 -2.67 12.36
N GLY A 117 -2.41 -2.37 11.21
CA GLY A 117 -1.12 -1.69 11.13
C GLY A 117 0.09 -2.56 11.46
N ASP A 118 -0.10 -3.88 11.60
CA ASP A 118 0.99 -4.84 11.80
C ASP A 118 1.80 -5.04 10.52
N TYR A 119 1.18 -4.84 9.33
CA TYR A 119 1.82 -4.88 8.03
C TYR A 119 1.77 -3.54 7.31
N VAL A 120 2.88 -3.15 6.76
CA VAL A 120 3.01 -2.05 5.80
C VAL A 120 2.85 -2.60 4.39
N ALA A 121 1.94 -2.01 3.60
CA ALA A 121 1.70 -2.38 2.21
C ALA A 121 2.23 -1.33 1.24
N CYS A 122 2.64 -1.79 0.07
CA CYS A 122 2.92 -0.93 -1.08
C CYS A 122 2.20 -1.43 -2.34
N ILE A 123 2.18 -0.59 -3.39
CA ILE A 123 1.61 -0.98 -4.68
C ILE A 123 2.67 -0.86 -5.78
N GLY A 124 2.87 -1.92 -6.56
CA GLY A 124 3.83 -2.00 -7.64
C GLY A 124 3.17 -1.95 -9.01
N VAL A 125 3.07 -0.75 -9.61
CA VAL A 125 2.50 -0.55 -10.95
C VAL A 125 3.54 0.01 -11.92
N SER A 126 4.07 1.21 -11.65
CA SER A 126 5.02 1.91 -12.51
C SER A 126 6.33 1.16 -12.65
N GLU A 127 6.92 1.23 -13.85
CA GLU A 127 8.21 0.63 -14.20
C GLU A 127 9.18 1.69 -14.74
N PRO A 128 10.49 1.41 -14.84
CA PRO A 128 11.43 2.36 -15.45
C PRO A 128 11.03 2.82 -16.85
N GLY A 129 10.32 1.98 -17.61
CA GLY A 129 9.86 2.28 -18.98
C GLY A 129 8.36 2.48 -19.14
N ALA A 130 7.57 2.45 -18.06
CA ALA A 130 6.11 2.54 -18.13
C ALA A 130 5.52 3.26 -16.90
N GLY A 131 4.93 4.41 -17.12
CA GLY A 131 4.25 5.21 -16.10
C GLY A 131 2.79 5.44 -16.47
N SER A 132 2.48 6.56 -17.18
CA SER A 132 1.11 6.87 -17.61
C SER A 132 0.51 5.80 -18.53
N ASP A 133 1.33 5.18 -19.38
CA ASP A 133 0.91 4.02 -20.16
C ASP A 133 1.12 2.72 -19.38
N VAL A 134 0.21 2.43 -18.46
CA VAL A 134 0.20 1.18 -17.66
C VAL A 134 0.03 -0.06 -18.55
N ALA A 135 -0.53 0.08 -19.75
CA ALA A 135 -0.68 -1.04 -20.67
C ALA A 135 0.68 -1.61 -21.13
N SER A 136 1.73 -0.78 -21.16
CA SER A 136 3.07 -1.14 -21.62
C SER A 136 4.00 -1.74 -20.56
N ILE A 137 3.53 -2.05 -19.35
CA ILE A 137 4.36 -2.72 -18.34
C ILE A 137 4.92 -4.05 -18.85
N LYS A 138 6.13 -4.38 -18.42
CA LYS A 138 6.85 -5.58 -18.86
C LYS A 138 7.01 -6.64 -17.77
N THR A 139 6.88 -6.26 -16.49
CA THR A 139 6.89 -7.23 -15.38
C THR A 139 5.87 -8.32 -15.65
N SER A 140 6.31 -9.57 -15.60
CA SER A 140 5.50 -10.74 -15.94
C SER A 140 5.49 -11.77 -14.82
N ALA A 141 4.43 -12.57 -14.77
CA ALA A 141 4.30 -13.72 -13.88
C ALA A 141 3.88 -14.95 -14.71
N ARG A 142 4.78 -15.89 -14.84
CA ARG A 142 4.57 -17.18 -15.54
C ARG A 142 4.07 -18.21 -14.51
N LYS A 143 3.05 -18.99 -14.88
CA LYS A 143 2.65 -20.16 -14.09
C LYS A 143 3.70 -21.27 -14.18
N ASP A 144 4.05 -21.86 -13.03
CA ASP A 144 5.00 -22.96 -12.94
C ASP A 144 4.61 -23.86 -11.76
N GLY A 145 4.02 -25.02 -12.06
CA GLY A 145 3.40 -25.88 -11.05
C GLY A 145 2.27 -25.18 -10.31
N GLY A 146 2.36 -25.11 -8.98
CA GLY A 146 1.42 -24.40 -8.12
C GLY A 146 1.72 -22.90 -7.92
N ASP A 147 2.82 -22.40 -8.53
CA ASP A 147 3.32 -21.06 -8.31
C ASP A 147 3.17 -20.14 -9.52
N TYR A 148 3.29 -18.84 -9.27
CA TYR A 148 3.76 -17.85 -10.24
C TYR A 148 5.26 -17.64 -10.07
N VAL A 149 5.99 -17.52 -11.17
CA VAL A 149 7.39 -17.06 -11.23
C VAL A 149 7.40 -15.67 -11.84
N ILE A 150 7.82 -14.69 -11.05
CA ILE A 150 7.73 -13.27 -11.36
C ILE A 150 9.10 -12.74 -11.74
N ASN A 151 9.18 -12.02 -12.87
CA ASN A 151 10.38 -11.34 -13.36
C ASN A 151 10.06 -9.91 -13.80
N GLY A 152 10.94 -8.96 -13.47
CA GLY A 152 10.81 -7.57 -13.90
C GLY A 152 11.30 -6.57 -12.86
N ALA A 153 10.80 -5.33 -12.96
CA ALA A 153 11.14 -4.26 -12.03
C ALA A 153 10.00 -3.27 -11.88
N LYS A 154 9.85 -2.72 -10.68
CA LYS A 154 8.92 -1.63 -10.37
C LYS A 154 9.67 -0.42 -9.82
N MET A 155 9.32 0.78 -10.26
CA MET A 155 10.00 2.02 -9.92
C MET A 155 9.03 3.07 -9.36
N TRP A 156 9.52 3.94 -8.51
CA TRP A 156 8.76 4.98 -7.81
C TRP A 156 7.78 4.42 -6.78
N ILE A 157 8.14 3.30 -6.13
CA ILE A 157 7.24 2.59 -5.23
C ILE A 157 7.35 3.14 -3.82
N THR A 158 6.34 3.89 -3.40
CA THR A 158 6.21 4.42 -2.04
C THR A 158 5.98 3.28 -1.05
N ASN A 159 6.54 3.38 0.14
CA ASN A 159 6.57 2.40 1.24
C ASN A 159 7.43 1.16 0.96
N SER A 160 7.97 0.97 -0.25
CA SER A 160 8.56 -0.31 -0.66
C SER A 160 9.79 -0.74 0.13
N LEU A 161 10.50 0.18 0.75
CA LEU A 161 11.67 -0.17 1.55
C LEU A 161 11.29 -0.72 2.93
N GLN A 162 10.11 -0.35 3.44
CA GLN A 162 9.57 -0.79 4.73
C GLN A 162 8.43 -1.80 4.57
N ALA A 163 7.86 -1.96 3.36
CA ALA A 163 6.70 -2.82 3.13
C ALA A 163 6.99 -4.29 3.46
N ASP A 164 5.97 -4.93 4.05
CA ASP A 164 5.90 -6.38 4.30
C ASP A 164 5.35 -7.11 3.07
N TRP A 165 4.44 -6.48 2.31
CA TRP A 165 3.92 -7.03 1.08
C TRP A 165 3.61 -5.95 0.03
N MET A 166 3.59 -6.37 -1.22
CA MET A 166 3.28 -5.52 -2.38
C MET A 166 2.02 -6.03 -3.10
N CYS A 167 1.08 -5.14 -3.37
CA CYS A 167 0.04 -5.35 -4.38
C CYS A 167 0.67 -5.12 -5.77
N LEU A 168 1.10 -6.19 -6.44
CA LEU A 168 1.92 -6.12 -7.64
C LEU A 168 1.10 -6.36 -8.90
N LEU A 169 1.12 -5.39 -9.84
CA LEU A 169 0.54 -5.54 -11.17
C LEU A 169 1.54 -6.16 -12.15
N VAL A 170 1.16 -7.28 -12.76
CA VAL A 170 1.99 -8.07 -13.68
C VAL A 170 1.22 -8.52 -14.92
N ASN A 171 1.93 -8.83 -15.99
CA ASN A 171 1.37 -9.55 -17.13
C ASN A 171 1.37 -11.07 -16.84
N THR A 172 0.23 -11.73 -17.00
CA THR A 172 0.07 -13.18 -16.74
C THR A 172 -0.23 -13.98 -18.01
N SER A 173 -0.37 -13.32 -19.16
CA SER A 173 -0.59 -13.97 -20.45
C SER A 173 -0.07 -13.09 -21.59
N GLU A 174 0.03 -13.66 -22.81
CA GLU A 174 0.36 -12.96 -24.05
C GLU A 174 -0.85 -12.28 -24.71
N GLY A 175 -1.97 -12.14 -23.99
CA GLY A 175 -3.20 -11.52 -24.49
C GLY A 175 -3.09 -10.02 -24.76
N ALA A 176 -4.19 -9.42 -25.19
CA ALA A 176 -4.24 -7.96 -25.42
C ALA A 176 -3.82 -7.17 -24.16
N ALA A 177 -3.02 -6.11 -24.34
CA ALA A 177 -2.35 -5.35 -23.29
C ALA A 177 -3.26 -4.85 -22.16
N HIS A 178 -4.55 -4.63 -22.43
CA HIS A 178 -5.54 -4.23 -21.43
C HIS A 178 -6.29 -5.40 -20.75
N LYS A 179 -6.00 -6.66 -21.14
CA LYS A 179 -6.71 -7.85 -20.66
C LYS A 179 -5.78 -8.94 -20.11
N ASN A 180 -4.46 -8.70 -20.13
CA ASN A 180 -3.44 -9.68 -19.75
C ASN A 180 -2.82 -9.42 -18.37
N LYS A 181 -3.39 -8.53 -17.59
CA LYS A 181 -2.82 -8.10 -16.31
C LYS A 181 -3.55 -8.69 -15.11
N THR A 182 -2.79 -8.94 -14.07
CA THR A 182 -3.25 -9.53 -12.81
C THR A 182 -2.60 -8.82 -11.64
N LEU A 183 -3.32 -8.64 -10.54
CA LEU A 183 -2.76 -8.22 -9.26
C LEU A 183 -2.40 -9.45 -8.43
N ILE A 184 -1.20 -9.43 -7.85
CA ILE A 184 -0.69 -10.51 -7.00
C ILE A 184 -0.17 -9.90 -5.69
N CYS A 185 -0.52 -10.49 -4.54
CA CYS A 185 0.12 -10.19 -3.26
C CYS A 185 1.52 -10.83 -3.24
N VAL A 186 2.56 -10.04 -3.07
CA VAL A 186 3.95 -10.51 -3.01
C VAL A 186 4.56 -10.11 -1.67
N PRO A 187 4.89 -11.06 -0.77
CA PRO A 187 5.68 -10.75 0.42
C PRO A 187 7.05 -10.19 0.03
N MET A 188 7.48 -9.11 0.67
CA MET A 188 8.67 -8.36 0.28
C MET A 188 9.99 -8.99 0.76
N ASP A 189 9.91 -10.03 1.57
CA ASP A 189 11.02 -10.90 2.01
C ASP A 189 11.19 -12.15 1.14
N THR A 190 10.33 -12.34 0.12
CA THR A 190 10.42 -13.49 -0.80
C THR A 190 11.76 -13.48 -1.53
N LYS A 191 12.42 -14.66 -1.59
CA LYS A 191 13.66 -14.82 -2.34
C LYS A 191 13.52 -14.33 -3.79
N GLY A 192 14.46 -13.51 -4.24
CA GLY A 192 14.44 -12.89 -5.57
C GLY A 192 13.85 -11.48 -5.59
N VAL A 193 13.18 -11.04 -4.52
CA VAL A 193 12.80 -9.63 -4.36
C VAL A 193 14.03 -8.85 -3.88
N THR A 194 14.40 -7.79 -4.60
CA THR A 194 15.53 -6.93 -4.24
C THR A 194 15.07 -5.48 -4.16
N LYS A 195 15.21 -4.86 -2.98
CA LYS A 195 15.07 -3.41 -2.76
C LYS A 195 16.33 -2.73 -3.29
N ALA A 196 16.39 -2.50 -4.62
CA ALA A 196 17.64 -2.20 -5.34
C ALA A 196 18.16 -0.78 -5.09
N LYS A 197 17.26 0.19 -4.92
CA LYS A 197 17.64 1.59 -4.74
C LYS A 197 16.57 2.37 -4.01
N LYS A 198 16.97 3.14 -2.97
CA LYS A 198 16.17 4.26 -2.43
C LYS A 198 16.29 5.44 -3.40
N ILE A 199 15.15 5.99 -3.80
CA ILE A 199 15.09 7.11 -4.74
C ILE A 199 14.97 8.40 -3.95
N ARG A 200 15.95 9.30 -4.12
CA ARG A 200 15.90 10.64 -3.55
C ARG A 200 14.94 11.51 -4.37
N LYS A 201 14.07 12.24 -3.68
CA LYS A 201 13.03 13.07 -4.28
C LYS A 201 13.31 14.55 -4.04
N ILE A 202 12.58 15.43 -4.71
CA ILE A 202 12.61 16.87 -4.50
C ILE A 202 11.76 17.32 -3.30
N GLY A 203 10.83 16.46 -2.85
CA GLY A 203 9.94 16.67 -1.70
C GLY A 203 9.39 15.36 -1.20
N MET A 204 8.51 15.40 -0.18
CA MET A 204 7.97 14.20 0.49
C MET A 204 9.08 13.27 0.98
N MET A 205 10.13 13.86 1.56
CA MET A 205 11.36 13.14 1.88
C MET A 205 11.09 12.05 2.92
N SER A 206 10.20 12.30 3.87
CA SER A 206 9.84 11.36 4.95
C SER A 206 9.21 10.05 4.48
N SER A 207 8.59 9.98 3.29
CA SER A 207 8.20 8.68 2.71
C SER A 207 9.35 8.05 1.95
N ASP A 208 9.59 6.75 2.14
CA ASP A 208 10.51 6.03 1.27
C ASP A 208 9.92 5.84 -0.14
N THR A 209 10.80 5.75 -1.12
CA THR A 209 10.41 5.46 -2.51
C THR A 209 11.51 4.62 -3.13
N GLY A 210 11.16 3.43 -3.62
CA GLY A 210 12.14 2.45 -4.08
C GLY A 210 12.05 2.06 -5.54
N LEU A 211 13.18 1.51 -6.01
CA LEU A 211 13.27 0.66 -7.20
C LEU A 211 13.38 -0.78 -6.71
N ILE A 212 12.44 -1.62 -7.14
CA ILE A 212 12.34 -3.02 -6.72
C ILE A 212 12.54 -3.91 -7.94
N HIS A 213 13.42 -4.89 -7.83
CA HIS A 213 13.65 -5.93 -8.83
C HIS A 213 13.04 -7.25 -8.38
N PHE A 214 12.55 -8.01 -9.34
CA PHE A 214 12.03 -9.36 -9.20
C PHE A 214 12.84 -10.27 -10.12
N ASP A 215 13.53 -11.25 -9.55
CA ASP A 215 14.37 -12.24 -10.25
C ASP A 215 13.94 -13.64 -9.83
N ASP A 216 13.18 -14.31 -10.70
CA ASP A 216 12.55 -15.62 -10.46
C ASP A 216 11.81 -15.71 -9.11
N VAL A 217 11.12 -14.64 -8.73
CA VAL A 217 10.35 -14.59 -7.47
C VAL A 217 9.18 -15.56 -7.55
N ARG A 218 9.16 -16.54 -6.63
CA ARG A 218 8.10 -17.55 -6.57
C ARG A 218 7.09 -17.24 -5.49
N VAL A 219 5.81 -17.17 -5.88
CA VAL A 219 4.69 -17.05 -4.96
C VAL A 219 3.57 -18.02 -5.35
N PRO A 220 2.81 -18.58 -4.40
CA PRO A 220 1.69 -19.46 -4.69
C PRO A 220 0.66 -18.80 -5.63
N GLN A 221 0.09 -19.55 -6.57
CA GLN A 221 -0.96 -19.03 -7.47
C GLN A 221 -2.18 -18.51 -6.72
N ARG A 222 -2.45 -18.98 -5.49
CA ARG A 222 -3.50 -18.47 -4.62
C ARG A 222 -3.30 -17.01 -4.18
N TYR A 223 -2.07 -16.45 -4.36
CA TYR A 223 -1.80 -15.04 -4.03
C TYR A 223 -2.34 -14.06 -5.08
N ARG A 224 -2.96 -14.56 -6.15
CA ARG A 224 -3.69 -13.75 -7.12
C ARG A 224 -4.92 -13.10 -6.47
N ILE A 225 -5.09 -11.80 -6.71
CA ILE A 225 -6.28 -11.06 -6.31
C ILE A 225 -7.34 -11.21 -7.43
N GLY A 226 -8.49 -11.73 -7.09
CA GLY A 226 -9.57 -12.06 -8.03
C GLY A 226 -9.45 -13.47 -8.61
N GLU A 227 -10.44 -13.82 -9.46
CA GLU A 227 -10.57 -15.14 -10.11
C GLU A 227 -9.82 -15.23 -11.45
#